data_520e7cc72bb752fa842189d8c8d97b5c
#
_entry.id   520e7cc72bb752fa842189d8c8d97b5c
#
_cell.length_a   1.000
_cell.length_b   1.000
_cell.length_c   1.000
_cell.angle_alpha   90.00
_cell.angle_beta   90.00
_cell.angle_gamma   90.00
#
_symmetry.space_group_name_H-M   'P 1'
#
loop_
_entity.id
_entity.type
_entity.pdbx_description
1 polymer ?
#
loop_
_entity_poly.entity_id
_entity_poly.type
_entity_poly.pdbx_seq_one_letter_code
_entity_poly.pdbx_strand_id
1 'polypeptide(L)' 'MSRSYHEPVLNKPIRQLGMGTEFAFICEIAGYRSLGELLQRHTSELLKLPGFNYHLLVEYINFLELHRLAHYVDNN' A
#
# COMPACT_ATOMS: atom_id res chain seq x y z
N MET A 1 -8.24 -18.24 0.25
CA MET A 1 -6.80 -18.29 0.09
C MET A 1 -6.25 -16.89 -0.23
N SER A 2 -5.25 -16.46 0.50
CA SER A 2 -4.70 -15.14 0.28
C SER A 2 -3.86 -15.13 -0.99
N ARG A 3 -3.88 -14.00 -1.68
CA ARG A 3 -3.12 -13.84 -2.90
C ARG A 3 -1.72 -13.35 -2.54
N SER A 4 -0.69 -14.00 -3.10
CA SER A 4 0.70 -13.58 -2.92
C SER A 4 1.22 -12.99 -4.21
N TYR A 5 2.06 -11.98 -4.09
CA TYR A 5 2.76 -11.42 -5.23
C TYR A 5 4.15 -12.02 -5.30
N HIS A 6 4.72 -12.04 -6.50
CA HIS A 6 6.08 -12.57 -6.69
C HIS A 6 7.13 -11.64 -6.12
N GLU A 7 6.84 -10.36 -6.06
CA GLU A 7 7.79 -9.37 -5.56
C GLU A 7 7.79 -9.40 -4.02
N PRO A 8 8.91 -9.76 -3.40
CA PRO A 8 8.95 -9.88 -1.94
C PRO A 8 8.57 -8.59 -1.21
N VAL A 9 8.86 -7.42 -1.80
CA VAL A 9 8.55 -6.15 -1.15
C VAL A 9 7.05 -5.99 -0.93
N LEU A 10 6.22 -6.60 -1.77
CA LEU A 10 4.77 -6.49 -1.64
C LEU A 10 4.21 -7.36 -0.52
N ASN A 11 5.00 -8.31 -0.03
CA ASN A 11 4.58 -9.23 1.01
C ASN A 11 5.18 -8.91 2.37
N LYS A 12 6.09 -7.95 2.44
CA LYS A 12 6.73 -7.58 3.70
C LYS A 12 5.84 -6.65 4.51
N PRO A 13 5.98 -6.66 5.84
CA PRO A 13 5.28 -5.67 6.65
C PRO A 13 5.64 -4.26 6.22
N ILE A 14 4.64 -3.39 6.16
CA ILE A 14 4.85 -2.02 5.66
C ILE A 14 5.92 -1.30 6.47
N ARG A 15 6.00 -1.56 7.78
CA ARG A 15 7.00 -0.91 8.63
C ARG A 15 8.44 -1.22 8.22
N GLN A 16 8.67 -2.31 7.50
CA GLN A 16 10.01 -2.71 7.10
C GLN A 16 10.44 -2.11 5.77
N LEU A 17 9.58 -1.31 5.14
CA LEU A 17 9.84 -0.81 3.80
C LEU A 17 10.48 0.58 3.78
N GLY A 18 10.64 1.21 4.94
CA GLY A 18 11.21 2.55 4.99
C GLY A 18 10.26 3.66 4.60
N MET A 19 8.97 3.35 4.48
CA MET A 19 7.96 4.37 4.22
C MET A 19 7.68 5.15 5.49
N GLY A 20 7.02 6.30 5.36
CA GLY A 20 6.73 7.15 6.50
C GLY A 20 5.95 6.45 7.59
N THR A 21 6.21 6.84 8.86
CA THR A 21 5.54 6.20 9.99
C THR A 21 4.04 6.47 9.98
N GLU A 22 3.62 7.63 9.50
CA GLU A 22 2.20 7.94 9.41
C GLU A 22 1.49 6.98 8.46
N PHE A 23 2.10 6.73 7.29
CA PHE A 23 1.53 5.81 6.33
C PHE A 23 1.38 4.42 6.94
N ALA A 24 2.43 3.92 7.57
CA ALA A 24 2.40 2.59 8.19
C ALA A 24 1.34 2.51 9.29
N PHE A 25 1.25 3.56 10.11
CA PHE A 25 0.30 3.60 11.22
C PHE A 25 -1.14 3.55 10.71
N ILE A 26 -1.45 4.38 9.71
CA ILE A 26 -2.80 4.45 9.14
C ILE A 26 -3.18 3.10 8.53
N CYS A 27 -2.25 2.49 7.80
CA CYS A 27 -2.53 1.19 7.17
C CYS A 27 -2.75 0.10 8.23
N GLU A 28 -1.98 0.11 9.30
CA GLU A 28 -2.13 -0.90 10.35
C GLU A 28 -3.47 -0.76 11.06
N ILE A 29 -3.88 0.46 11.33
CA ILE A 29 -5.19 0.69 11.97
C ILE A 29 -6.31 0.19 11.07
N ALA A 30 -6.15 0.34 9.75
CA ALA A 30 -7.15 -0.11 8.80
C ALA A 30 -7.09 -1.62 8.55
N GLY A 31 -6.10 -2.31 9.13
CA GLY A 31 -5.99 -3.76 9.00
C GLY A 31 -5.11 -4.23 7.87
N TYR A 32 -4.36 -3.36 7.24
CA TYR A 32 -3.47 -3.73 6.14
C TYR A 32 -2.04 -3.91 6.65
N ARG A 33 -1.44 -5.05 6.34
CA ARG A 33 -0.10 -5.38 6.80
C ARG A 33 0.96 -5.19 5.73
N SER A 34 0.58 -5.28 4.47
CA SER A 34 1.54 -5.24 3.37
C SER A 34 0.99 -4.42 2.23
N LEU A 35 1.87 -4.00 1.32
CA LEU A 35 1.42 -3.27 0.13
C LEU A 35 0.57 -4.16 -0.77
N GLY A 36 0.84 -5.47 -0.78
CA GLY A 36 0.02 -6.39 -1.55
C GLY A 36 -1.44 -6.36 -1.12
N GLU A 37 -1.71 -6.19 0.18
CA GLU A 37 -3.08 -6.08 0.66
C GLU A 37 -3.72 -4.78 0.19
N LEU A 38 -2.96 -3.69 0.17
CA LEU A 38 -3.48 -2.41 -0.33
C LEU A 38 -3.79 -2.50 -1.82
N LEU A 39 -2.97 -3.22 -2.57
CA LEU A 39 -3.17 -3.36 -4.01
C LEU A 39 -4.45 -4.09 -4.37
N GLN A 40 -5.05 -4.82 -3.43
CA GLN A 40 -6.32 -5.48 -3.67
C GLN A 40 -7.50 -4.51 -3.59
N ARG A 41 -7.24 -3.27 -3.16
CA ARG A 41 -8.27 -2.24 -3.08
C ARG A 41 -8.00 -1.17 -4.13
N HIS A 42 -9.08 -0.63 -4.67
CA HIS A 42 -8.96 0.52 -5.57
C HIS A 42 -8.51 1.74 -4.78
N THR A 43 -7.74 2.63 -5.41
CA THR A 43 -7.23 3.81 -4.71
C THR A 43 -8.36 4.68 -4.18
N SER A 44 -9.50 4.71 -4.85
CA SER A 44 -10.65 5.48 -4.36
C SER A 44 -11.15 4.94 -3.01
N GLU A 45 -10.99 3.64 -2.76
CA GLU A 45 -11.36 3.07 -1.46
C GLU A 45 -10.35 3.42 -0.39
N LEU A 46 -9.08 3.48 -0.75
CA LEU A 46 -8.04 3.86 0.21
C LEU A 46 -8.24 5.28 0.70
N LEU A 47 -8.67 6.18 -0.17
CA LEU A 47 -8.90 7.57 0.20
C LEU A 47 -10.06 7.73 1.19
N LYS A 48 -10.89 6.70 1.34
CA LYS A 48 -12.00 6.72 2.31
C LYS A 48 -11.59 6.24 3.69
N LEU A 49 -10.38 5.70 3.84
CA LEU A 49 -9.93 5.22 5.14
C LEU A 49 -9.69 6.39 6.09
N PRO A 50 -10.06 6.25 7.37
CA PRO A 50 -9.83 7.31 8.34
C PRO A 50 -8.35 7.67 8.42
N GLY A 51 -8.04 8.95 8.28
CA GLY A 51 -6.66 9.43 8.34
C GLY A 51 -5.89 9.30 7.05
N PHE A 52 -6.40 8.57 6.06
CA PHE A 52 -5.74 8.45 4.77
C PHE A 52 -6.10 9.68 3.93
N ASN A 53 -5.10 10.20 3.21
CA ASN A 53 -5.31 11.40 2.41
C ASN A 53 -4.53 11.29 1.11
N TYR A 54 -4.66 12.30 0.28
CA TYR A 54 -4.02 12.31 -1.04
C TYR A 54 -2.50 12.28 -0.93
N HIS A 55 -1.96 12.92 0.11
CA HIS A 55 -0.52 12.93 0.33
C HIS A 55 0.01 11.52 0.57
N LEU A 56 -0.70 10.74 1.38
CA LEU A 56 -0.32 9.35 1.64
C LEU A 56 -0.49 8.48 0.39
N LEU A 57 -1.51 8.77 -0.42
CA LEU A 57 -1.69 8.06 -1.68
C LEU A 57 -0.51 8.30 -2.61
N VAL A 58 -0.05 9.55 -2.69
CA VAL A 58 1.11 9.88 -3.53
C VAL A 58 2.35 9.14 -3.03
N GLU A 59 2.56 9.08 -1.72
CA GLU A 59 3.69 8.35 -1.15
C GLU A 59 3.64 6.87 -1.55
N TYR A 60 2.46 6.28 -1.47
CA TYR A 60 2.24 4.89 -1.83
C TYR A 60 2.57 4.64 -3.31
N ILE A 61 2.03 5.47 -4.18
CA ILE A 61 2.25 5.30 -5.62
C ILE A 61 3.72 5.53 -5.97
N ASN A 62 4.35 6.55 -5.38
CA ASN A 62 5.76 6.83 -5.65
C ASN A 62 6.65 5.67 -5.22
N PHE A 63 6.35 5.05 -4.08
CA PHE A 63 7.11 3.89 -3.64
C PHE A 63 7.00 2.76 -4.65
N LEU A 64 5.78 2.50 -5.14
CA LEU A 64 5.57 1.45 -6.12
C LEU A 64 6.27 1.76 -7.44
N GLU A 65 6.25 3.03 -7.87
CA GLU A 65 6.97 3.41 -9.09
C GLU A 65 8.47 3.20 -8.95
N LEU A 66 9.00 3.51 -7.78
CA LEU A 66 10.43 3.33 -7.52
C LEU A 66 10.84 1.87 -7.67
N HIS A 67 9.95 0.96 -7.31
CA HIS A 67 10.19 -0.47 -7.41
C HIS A 67 9.62 -1.07 -8.70
N ARG A 68 9.13 -0.24 -9.60
CA ARG A 68 8.56 -0.65 -10.89
C ARG A 68 7.32 -1.53 -10.72
N LEU A 69 6.52 -1.25 -9.71
CA LEU A 69 5.35 -2.03 -9.37
C LEU A 69 4.05 -1.23 -9.49
N ALA A 70 4.12 0.01 -10.01
CA ALA A 70 2.93 0.85 -10.08
C ALA A 70 1.86 0.29 -11.01
N HIS A 71 2.24 -0.61 -11.91
CA HIS A 71 1.27 -1.22 -12.82
C HIS A 71 0.25 -2.09 -12.10
N TYR A 72 0.49 -2.45 -10.85
CA TYR A 72 -0.50 -3.18 -10.06
C TYR A 72 -1.59 -2.27 -9.49
N VAL A 73 -1.37 -0.96 -9.48
CA VAL A 73 -2.34 -0.03 -8.87
C VAL A 73 -3.60 0.00 -9.71
N ASP A 74 -4.75 -0.18 -9.04
CA ASP A 74 -6.08 -0.13 -9.69
C ASP A 74 -6.22 -1.10 -10.85
N ASN A 75 -5.51 -2.21 -10.78
CA ASN A 75 -5.51 -3.22 -11.84
C ASN A 75 -6.36 -4.43 -11.48
N ASN A 76 -7.39 -4.22 -10.67
CA ASN A 76 -8.31 -5.29 -10.27
C ASN A 76 -9.57 -5.30 -11.10
#